data_a7c9fde19642325669894df6ca3681f5
#
_entry.id   a7c9fde19642325669894df6ca3681f5
#
_cell.length_a   1.000
_cell.length_b   1.000
_cell.length_c   1.000
_cell.angle_alpha   90.00
_cell.angle_beta   90.00
_cell.angle_gamma   90.00
#
_symmetry.space_group_name_H-M   'P 1'
#
loop_
_entity.id
_entity.type
_entity.pdbx_description
1 polymer ?
#
loop_
_entity_poly.entity_id
_entity_poly.type
_entity_poly.pdbx_seq_one_letter_code
_entity_poly.pdbx_strand_id
1 'polypeptide(L)'
;MARRRATPTKAPPDLDARVAELYGGPLPSFVTRRDALARELRAAGDREGAAAVKALRKPRAVAWALDAGAHADPGALDRLRAAVDGVVEAQGGAGDLRGALDELRRAEQDLVAAAVEAAAGHGRPVDRTAVGAALRAVVGNPEALADLLAVRLVDAEALPDPGLAPVAAPAAGRGRATGGR
;
A
#
# COMPACT_ATOMS: atom_id res chain seq x y z
N MET A 1 13.66 14.87 47.97
CA MET A 1 12.64 14.83 46.91
C MET A 1 13.20 14.09 45.70
N ALA A 2 12.84 12.83 45.54
CA ALA A 2 13.36 11.96 44.45
C ALA A 2 12.51 12.19 43.17
N ARG A 3 13.16 12.66 42.09
CA ARG A 3 12.55 12.74 40.76
C ARG A 3 12.33 11.31 40.26
N ARG A 4 11.06 10.88 40.12
CA ARG A 4 10.68 9.68 39.39
C ARG A 4 11.20 9.83 37.95
N ARG A 5 12.20 9.00 37.60
CA ARG A 5 12.55 8.79 36.17
C ARG A 5 11.34 8.15 35.49
N ALA A 6 10.75 8.85 34.54
CA ALA A 6 9.78 8.27 33.63
C ALA A 6 10.49 7.16 32.87
N THR A 7 9.99 5.94 32.98
CA THR A 7 10.39 4.82 32.10
C THR A 7 10.07 5.22 30.65
N PRO A 8 10.98 4.98 29.69
CA PRO A 8 10.67 5.24 28.30
C PRO A 8 9.50 4.32 27.91
N THR A 9 8.36 4.92 27.62
CA THR A 9 7.23 4.23 27.00
C THR A 9 7.74 3.65 25.69
N LYS A 10 7.74 2.30 25.58
CA LYS A 10 8.01 1.59 24.32
C LYS A 10 7.15 2.28 23.26
N ALA A 11 7.80 2.84 22.23
CA ALA A 11 7.09 3.41 21.09
C ALA A 11 6.00 2.41 20.64
N PRO A 12 4.77 2.85 20.40
CA PRO A 12 3.73 1.95 19.91
C PRO A 12 4.24 1.28 18.65
N PRO A 13 3.91 -0.01 18.41
CA PRO A 13 4.24 -0.68 17.17
C PRO A 13 3.81 0.25 16.04
N ASP A 14 4.69 0.44 15.08
CA ASP A 14 4.56 1.38 13.98
C ASP A 14 3.12 1.38 13.45
N LEU A 15 2.43 2.51 13.54
CA LEU A 15 1.04 2.63 13.14
C LEU A 15 0.87 2.24 11.66
N ASP A 16 1.86 2.58 10.83
CA ASP A 16 1.84 2.24 9.40
C ASP A 16 1.88 0.73 9.20
N ALA A 17 2.67 -0.01 9.98
CA ALA A 17 2.69 -1.48 9.94
C ALA A 17 1.32 -2.07 10.33
N ARG A 18 0.67 -1.54 11.36
CA ARG A 18 -0.68 -1.97 11.78
C ARG A 18 -1.76 -1.64 10.74
N VAL A 19 -1.61 -0.52 10.05
CA VAL A 19 -2.49 -0.15 8.93
C VAL A 19 -2.27 -1.09 7.74
N ALA A 20 -1.02 -1.40 7.38
CA ALA A 20 -0.70 -2.37 6.33
C ALA A 20 -1.28 -3.76 6.67
N GLU A 21 -1.16 -4.22 7.92
CA GLU A 21 -1.79 -5.47 8.38
C GLU A 21 -3.32 -5.43 8.28
N LEU A 22 -3.94 -4.27 8.53
CA LEU A 22 -5.39 -4.10 8.40
C LEU A 22 -5.83 -4.27 6.93
N TYR A 23 -5.12 -3.65 5.98
CA TYR A 23 -5.44 -3.71 4.54
C TYR A 23 -5.08 -5.08 3.94
N GLY A 24 -3.98 -5.70 4.35
CA GLY A 24 -3.59 -7.05 3.92
C GLY A 24 -4.48 -8.18 4.46
N GLY A 25 -5.28 -7.91 5.48
CA GLY A 25 -6.13 -8.92 6.11
C GLY A 25 -7.49 -9.14 5.42
N PRO A 26 -8.36 -10.03 5.96
CA PRO A 26 -9.62 -10.42 5.34
C PRO A 26 -10.56 -9.23 5.11
N LEU A 27 -10.97 -8.99 3.87
CA LEU A 27 -11.83 -7.88 3.47
C LEU A 27 -13.19 -7.81 4.21
N PRO A 28 -13.91 -8.92 4.51
CA PRO A 28 -15.16 -8.86 5.25
C PRO A 28 -15.02 -8.27 6.65
N SER A 29 -13.91 -8.55 7.33
CA SER A 29 -13.64 -8.10 8.71
C SER A 29 -12.98 -6.73 8.79
N PHE A 30 -12.68 -6.07 7.68
CA PHE A 30 -11.97 -4.79 7.64
C PHE A 30 -12.54 -3.75 8.61
N VAL A 31 -13.85 -3.49 8.56
CA VAL A 31 -14.50 -2.47 9.41
C VAL A 31 -14.39 -2.83 10.89
N THR A 32 -14.63 -4.10 11.24
CA THR A 32 -14.52 -4.58 12.62
C THR A 32 -13.09 -4.45 13.15
N ARG A 33 -12.10 -4.84 12.34
CA ARG A 33 -10.67 -4.74 12.70
C ARG A 33 -10.22 -3.29 12.79
N ARG A 34 -10.62 -2.43 11.83
CA ARG A 34 -10.37 -0.98 11.88
C ARG A 34 -10.89 -0.36 13.17
N ASP A 35 -12.14 -0.69 13.52
CA ASP A 35 -12.79 -0.12 14.70
C ASP A 35 -12.19 -0.66 16.01
N ALA A 36 -11.70 -1.89 16.03
CA ALA A 36 -10.93 -2.44 17.14
C ALA A 36 -9.60 -1.72 17.30
N LEU A 37 -8.83 -1.54 16.22
CA LEU A 37 -7.56 -0.81 16.22
C LEU A 37 -7.74 0.63 16.71
N ALA A 38 -8.78 1.34 16.25
CA ALA A 38 -9.06 2.70 16.70
C ALA A 38 -9.42 2.76 18.20
N ARG A 39 -10.09 1.75 18.76
CA ARG A 39 -10.37 1.66 20.20
C ARG A 39 -9.10 1.42 21.00
N GLU A 40 -8.22 0.53 20.55
CA GLU A 40 -6.93 0.25 21.20
C GLU A 40 -6.06 1.50 21.27
N LEU A 41 -5.90 2.22 20.14
CA LEU A 41 -5.14 3.47 20.10
C LEU A 41 -5.71 4.52 21.05
N ARG A 42 -7.05 4.64 21.12
CA ARG A 42 -7.70 5.57 22.04
C ARG A 42 -7.46 5.18 23.51
N ALA A 43 -7.50 3.88 23.82
CA ALA A 43 -7.21 3.37 25.17
C ALA A 43 -5.73 3.60 25.56
N ALA A 44 -4.82 3.55 24.59
CA ALA A 44 -3.41 3.87 24.76
C ALA A 44 -3.12 5.39 24.85
N GLY A 45 -4.15 6.25 24.71
CA GLY A 45 -4.01 7.71 24.74
C GLY A 45 -3.71 8.36 23.39
N ASP A 46 -3.49 7.59 22.33
CA ASP A 46 -3.29 8.08 20.97
C ASP A 46 -4.64 8.40 20.29
N ARG A 47 -5.16 9.59 20.62
CA ARG A 47 -6.44 10.06 20.06
C ARG A 47 -6.32 10.44 18.59
N GLU A 48 -5.16 10.93 18.17
CA GLU A 48 -4.90 11.34 16.79
C GLU A 48 -4.81 10.12 15.88
N GLY A 49 -4.00 9.13 16.24
CA GLY A 49 -3.92 7.84 15.53
C GLY A 49 -5.26 7.13 15.48
N ALA A 50 -6.03 7.14 16.59
CA ALA A 50 -7.37 6.55 16.63
C ALA A 50 -8.34 7.24 15.65
N ALA A 51 -8.29 8.57 15.51
CA ALA A 51 -9.11 9.31 14.58
C ALA A 51 -8.67 9.04 13.12
N ALA A 52 -7.36 9.01 12.86
CA ALA A 52 -6.81 8.67 11.55
C ALA A 52 -7.23 7.27 11.11
N VAL A 53 -7.09 6.26 11.98
CA VAL A 53 -7.50 4.88 11.69
C VAL A 53 -9.02 4.79 11.46
N LYS A 54 -9.82 5.47 12.27
CA LYS A 54 -11.30 5.46 12.10
C LYS A 54 -11.74 6.07 10.78
N ALA A 55 -10.98 6.99 10.20
CA ALA A 55 -11.24 7.63 8.92
C ALA A 55 -10.85 6.74 7.72
N LEU A 56 -10.12 5.64 7.92
CA LEU A 56 -9.72 4.74 6.85
C LEU A 56 -10.94 4.13 6.17
N ARG A 57 -10.92 4.16 4.85
CA ARG A 57 -11.99 3.61 4.02
C ARG A 57 -11.73 2.14 3.74
N LYS A 58 -12.81 1.35 3.71
CA LYS A 58 -12.73 -0.04 3.27
C LYS A 58 -12.34 -0.10 1.79
N PRO A 59 -11.31 -0.87 1.42
CA PRO A 59 -10.89 -0.99 0.03
C PRO A 59 -11.93 -1.72 -0.83
N ARG A 60 -11.93 -1.44 -2.13
CA ARG A 60 -12.64 -2.23 -3.13
C ARG A 60 -11.94 -3.56 -3.36
N ALA A 61 -12.64 -4.52 -3.97
CA ALA A 61 -12.18 -5.91 -4.04
C ALA A 61 -10.82 -6.06 -4.73
N VAL A 62 -10.60 -5.38 -5.85
CA VAL A 62 -9.34 -5.47 -6.63
C VAL A 62 -8.21 -4.74 -5.91
N ALA A 63 -8.47 -3.54 -5.37
CA ALA A 63 -7.50 -2.80 -4.56
C ALA A 63 -7.07 -3.61 -3.33
N TRP A 64 -8.05 -4.21 -2.62
CA TRP A 64 -7.77 -5.10 -1.51
C TRP A 64 -6.93 -6.32 -1.92
N ALA A 65 -7.19 -6.92 -3.07
CA ALA A 65 -6.41 -8.08 -3.53
C ALA A 65 -4.95 -7.70 -3.76
N LEU A 66 -4.68 -6.53 -4.33
CA LEU A 66 -3.32 -6.01 -4.51
C LEU A 66 -2.62 -5.79 -3.15
N ASP A 67 -3.29 -5.16 -2.18
CA ASP A 67 -2.76 -4.97 -0.84
C ASP A 67 -2.53 -6.30 -0.12
N ALA A 68 -3.46 -7.25 -0.24
CA ALA A 68 -3.33 -8.59 0.36
C ALA A 68 -2.14 -9.36 -0.24
N GLY A 69 -1.92 -9.27 -1.56
CA GLY A 69 -0.77 -9.86 -2.24
C GLY A 69 0.55 -9.21 -1.82
N ALA A 70 0.58 -7.87 -1.77
CA ALA A 70 1.75 -7.12 -1.31
C ALA A 70 2.11 -7.42 0.16
N HIS A 71 1.10 -7.65 0.99
CA HIS A 71 1.30 -8.04 2.39
C HIS A 71 1.77 -9.50 2.52
N ALA A 72 1.24 -10.41 1.68
CA ALA A 72 1.60 -11.83 1.69
C ALA A 72 3.00 -12.10 1.08
N ASP A 73 3.39 -11.35 0.06
CA ASP A 73 4.72 -11.40 -0.57
C ASP A 73 5.35 -9.99 -0.62
N PRO A 74 5.98 -9.54 0.46
CA PRO A 74 6.70 -8.26 0.48
C PRO A 74 7.83 -8.21 -0.57
N GLY A 75 8.42 -9.37 -0.92
CA GLY A 75 9.46 -9.45 -1.95
C GLY A 75 8.93 -9.10 -3.35
N ALA A 76 7.68 -9.48 -3.68
CA ALA A 76 7.05 -9.06 -4.94
C ALA A 76 6.83 -7.54 -4.97
N LEU A 77 6.43 -6.94 -3.84
CA LEU A 77 6.29 -5.49 -3.72
C LEU A 77 7.62 -4.75 -3.86
N ASP A 78 8.69 -5.27 -3.24
CA ASP A 78 10.04 -4.69 -3.35
C ASP A 78 10.57 -4.79 -4.79
N ARG A 79 10.33 -5.92 -5.49
CA ARG A 79 10.67 -6.05 -6.92
C ARG A 79 9.91 -5.05 -7.78
N LEU A 80 8.61 -4.84 -7.51
CA LEU A 80 7.84 -3.83 -8.24
C LEU A 80 8.41 -2.43 -8.02
N ARG A 81 8.73 -2.07 -6.78
CA ARG A 81 9.36 -0.78 -6.45
C ARG A 81 10.66 -0.59 -7.22
N ALA A 82 11.57 -1.55 -7.14
CA ALA A 82 12.87 -1.49 -7.82
C ALA A 82 12.71 -1.39 -9.35
N ALA A 83 11.75 -2.11 -9.93
CA ALA A 83 11.48 -2.07 -11.37
C ALA A 83 10.91 -0.70 -11.81
N VAL A 84 10.04 -0.09 -11.01
CA VAL A 84 9.53 1.27 -11.27
C VAL A 84 10.68 2.27 -11.22
N ASP A 85 11.52 2.22 -10.20
CA ASP A 85 12.67 3.11 -10.05
C ASP A 85 13.63 2.95 -11.24
N GLY A 86 13.89 1.72 -11.69
CA GLY A 86 14.71 1.42 -12.88
C GLY A 86 14.13 2.01 -14.17
N VAL A 87 12.82 1.98 -14.36
CA VAL A 87 12.17 2.63 -15.53
C VAL A 87 12.31 4.14 -15.45
N VAL A 88 12.11 4.75 -14.29
CA VAL A 88 12.27 6.20 -14.10
C VAL A 88 13.71 6.64 -14.40
N GLU A 89 14.71 5.92 -13.92
CA GLU A 89 16.13 6.18 -14.21
C GLU A 89 16.44 6.04 -15.71
N ALA A 90 15.93 4.99 -16.36
CA ALA A 90 16.15 4.76 -17.78
C ALA A 90 15.46 5.82 -18.65
N GLN A 91 14.30 6.32 -18.26
CA GLN A 91 13.63 7.46 -18.92
C GLN A 91 14.43 8.76 -18.78
N GLY A 92 15.18 8.92 -17.69
CA GLY A 92 16.12 10.03 -17.48
C GLY A 92 17.42 9.93 -18.29
N GLY A 93 17.58 8.91 -19.13
CA GLY A 93 18.75 8.70 -20.00
C GLY A 93 19.86 7.85 -19.35
N ALA A 94 19.62 7.28 -18.19
CA ALA A 94 20.59 6.44 -17.48
C ALA A 94 20.19 4.95 -17.59
N GLY A 95 20.47 4.30 -18.74
CA GLY A 95 20.33 2.85 -18.83
C GLY A 95 19.51 2.30 -20.02
N ASP A 96 19.22 1.00 -19.97
CA ASP A 96 18.43 0.29 -20.97
C ASP A 96 16.93 0.34 -20.64
N LEU A 97 16.22 1.29 -21.26
CA LEU A 97 14.77 1.43 -21.07
C LEU A 97 13.99 0.14 -21.43
N ARG A 98 14.45 -0.60 -22.45
CA ARG A 98 13.76 -1.83 -22.88
C ARG A 98 13.89 -2.91 -21.80
N GLY A 99 15.10 -3.11 -21.28
CA GLY A 99 15.35 -4.03 -20.17
C GLY A 99 14.57 -3.66 -18.92
N ALA A 100 14.55 -2.38 -18.55
CA ALA A 100 13.79 -1.89 -17.40
C ALA A 100 12.27 -2.13 -17.55
N LEU A 101 11.70 -1.92 -18.74
CA LEU A 101 10.29 -2.22 -19.01
C LEU A 101 9.99 -3.73 -18.95
N ASP A 102 10.92 -4.59 -19.37
CA ASP A 102 10.75 -6.04 -19.27
C ASP A 102 10.81 -6.50 -17.81
N GLU A 103 11.66 -5.88 -16.98
CA GLU A 103 11.69 -6.13 -15.53
C GLU A 103 10.40 -5.65 -14.84
N LEU A 104 9.89 -4.48 -15.21
CA LEU A 104 8.62 -3.99 -14.69
C LEU A 104 7.46 -4.97 -15.00
N ARG A 105 7.38 -5.47 -16.23
CA ARG A 105 6.35 -6.47 -16.61
C ARG A 105 6.43 -7.74 -15.77
N ARG A 106 7.66 -8.24 -15.49
CA ARG A 106 7.84 -9.42 -14.64
C ARG A 106 7.40 -9.13 -13.20
N ALA A 107 7.80 -7.99 -12.64
CA ALA A 107 7.42 -7.60 -11.29
C ALA A 107 5.89 -7.41 -11.15
N GLU A 108 5.23 -6.83 -12.16
CA GLU A 108 3.77 -6.75 -12.21
C GLU A 108 3.12 -8.14 -12.22
N GLN A 109 3.63 -9.08 -13.02
CA GLN A 109 3.12 -10.45 -13.09
C GLN A 109 3.26 -11.18 -11.76
N ASP A 110 4.39 -11.02 -11.07
CA ASP A 110 4.64 -11.60 -9.75
C ASP A 110 3.64 -11.06 -8.72
N LEU A 111 3.44 -9.75 -8.65
CA LEU A 111 2.50 -9.16 -7.71
C LEU A 111 1.04 -9.52 -8.04
N VAL A 112 0.66 -9.60 -9.33
CA VAL A 112 -0.66 -10.10 -9.74
C VAL A 112 -0.87 -11.55 -9.29
N ALA A 113 0.16 -12.40 -9.41
CA ALA A 113 0.08 -13.78 -8.95
C ALA A 113 -0.13 -13.84 -7.43
N ALA A 114 0.66 -13.10 -6.65
CA ALA A 114 0.53 -13.00 -5.20
C ALA A 114 -0.85 -12.47 -4.77
N ALA A 115 -1.38 -11.46 -5.49
CA ALA A 115 -2.70 -10.88 -5.21
C ALA A 115 -3.84 -11.89 -5.44
N VAL A 116 -3.79 -12.64 -6.54
CA VAL A 116 -4.79 -13.66 -6.85
C VAL A 116 -4.75 -14.80 -5.83
N GLU A 117 -3.54 -15.24 -5.46
CA GLU A 117 -3.35 -16.31 -4.46
C GLU A 117 -3.81 -15.87 -3.06
N ALA A 118 -3.42 -14.70 -2.61
CA ALA A 118 -3.85 -14.15 -1.32
C ALA A 118 -5.37 -13.98 -1.25
N ALA A 119 -5.99 -13.46 -2.31
CA ALA A 119 -7.44 -13.32 -2.38
C ALA A 119 -8.18 -14.67 -2.32
N ALA A 120 -7.66 -15.68 -3.03
CA ALA A 120 -8.19 -17.04 -2.99
C ALA A 120 -8.01 -17.67 -1.59
N GLY A 121 -6.86 -17.48 -0.95
CA GLY A 121 -6.59 -17.92 0.43
C GLY A 121 -7.55 -17.32 1.45
N HIS A 122 -8.07 -16.12 1.20
CA HIS A 122 -9.13 -15.49 1.99
C HIS A 122 -10.56 -15.89 1.57
N GLY A 123 -10.72 -16.85 0.67
CA GLY A 123 -12.03 -17.30 0.17
C GLY A 123 -12.75 -16.28 -0.74
N ARG A 124 -12.01 -15.34 -1.33
CA ARG A 124 -12.54 -14.29 -2.22
C ARG A 124 -11.74 -14.22 -3.53
N PRO A 125 -11.89 -15.19 -4.41
CA PRO A 125 -11.17 -15.17 -5.68
C PRO A 125 -11.51 -13.92 -6.49
N VAL A 126 -10.51 -13.39 -7.18
CA VAL A 126 -10.60 -12.21 -8.05
C VAL A 126 -10.17 -12.57 -9.47
N ASP A 127 -10.65 -11.82 -10.44
CA ASP A 127 -10.24 -11.99 -11.83
C ASP A 127 -8.81 -11.47 -12.04
N ARG A 128 -7.91 -12.33 -12.52
CA ARG A 128 -6.50 -12.02 -12.77
C ARG A 128 -6.33 -10.86 -13.76
N THR A 129 -7.18 -10.80 -14.80
CA THR A 129 -7.10 -9.77 -15.83
C THR A 129 -7.47 -8.41 -15.25
N ALA A 130 -8.52 -8.36 -14.41
CA ALA A 130 -8.94 -7.15 -13.72
C ALA A 130 -7.85 -6.67 -12.75
N VAL A 131 -7.21 -7.57 -11.98
CA VAL A 131 -6.08 -7.24 -11.09
C VAL A 131 -4.91 -6.68 -11.90
N GLY A 132 -4.55 -7.29 -13.02
CA GLY A 132 -3.45 -6.83 -13.87
C GLY A 132 -3.74 -5.47 -14.51
N ALA A 133 -4.96 -5.22 -14.96
CA ALA A 133 -5.36 -3.91 -15.49
C ALA A 133 -5.30 -2.82 -14.40
N ALA A 134 -5.82 -3.13 -13.21
CA ALA A 134 -5.78 -2.22 -12.08
C ALA A 134 -4.34 -1.91 -11.63
N LEU A 135 -3.45 -2.92 -11.59
CA LEU A 135 -2.04 -2.70 -11.22
C LEU A 135 -1.34 -1.76 -12.20
N ARG A 136 -1.55 -1.93 -13.52
CA ARG A 136 -1.00 -1.00 -14.51
C ARG A 136 -1.49 0.43 -14.33
N ALA A 137 -2.79 0.60 -14.02
CA ALA A 137 -3.35 1.92 -13.72
C ALA A 137 -2.73 2.53 -12.44
N VAL A 138 -2.49 1.71 -11.42
CA VAL A 138 -1.80 2.11 -10.19
C VAL A 138 -0.34 2.52 -10.47
N VAL A 139 0.42 1.73 -11.24
CA VAL A 139 1.81 2.05 -11.61
C VAL A 139 1.92 3.35 -12.41
N GLY A 140 0.93 3.64 -13.25
CA GLY A 140 0.85 4.91 -13.99
C GLY A 140 0.39 6.12 -13.15
N ASN A 141 -0.02 5.92 -11.88
CA ASN A 141 -0.52 6.97 -11.01
C ASN A 141 0.34 7.09 -9.74
N PRO A 142 1.11 8.19 -9.57
CA PRO A 142 2.07 8.33 -8.47
C PRO A 142 1.46 8.24 -7.07
N GLU A 143 0.25 8.75 -6.88
CA GLU A 143 -0.43 8.73 -5.58
C GLU A 143 -0.93 7.31 -5.26
N ALA A 144 -1.55 6.64 -6.23
CA ALA A 144 -2.02 5.26 -6.07
C ALA A 144 -0.85 4.28 -5.89
N LEU A 145 0.26 4.49 -6.60
CA LEU A 145 1.48 3.69 -6.41
C LEU A 145 2.05 3.87 -5.00
N ALA A 146 2.10 5.11 -4.49
CA ALA A 146 2.54 5.37 -3.12
C ALA A 146 1.63 4.68 -2.09
N ASP A 147 0.31 4.67 -2.32
CA ASP A 147 -0.63 3.96 -1.45
C ASP A 147 -0.45 2.43 -1.53
N LEU A 148 -0.22 1.86 -2.71
CA LEU A 148 0.09 0.43 -2.86
C LEU A 148 1.40 0.06 -2.15
N LEU A 149 2.46 0.86 -2.34
CA LEU A 149 3.76 0.64 -1.69
C LEU A 149 3.69 0.75 -0.16
N ALA A 150 2.68 1.44 0.37
CA ALA A 150 2.37 1.51 1.80
C ALA A 150 1.30 0.49 2.24
N VAL A 151 0.85 -0.40 1.34
CA VAL A 151 -0.21 -1.40 1.59
C VAL A 151 -1.47 -0.76 2.17
N ARG A 152 -2.02 0.24 1.48
CA ARG A 152 -3.24 0.96 1.88
C ARG A 152 -4.06 1.49 0.70
N LEU A 153 -4.01 0.77 -0.41
CA LEU A 153 -4.76 1.11 -1.62
C LEU A 153 -6.27 0.96 -1.37
N VAL A 154 -7.04 1.99 -1.66
CA VAL A 154 -8.50 1.99 -1.42
C VAL A 154 -9.28 1.68 -2.69
N ASP A 155 -8.87 2.27 -3.80
CA ASP A 155 -9.55 2.13 -5.09
C ASP A 155 -8.51 2.11 -6.21
N ALA A 156 -8.58 1.07 -7.04
CA ALA A 156 -7.75 0.93 -8.22
C ALA A 156 -8.59 0.85 -9.51
N GLU A 157 -9.91 0.63 -9.36
CA GLU A 157 -10.82 0.43 -10.49
C GLU A 157 -11.25 1.76 -11.14
N ALA A 158 -11.20 2.86 -10.39
CA ALA A 158 -11.57 4.19 -10.87
C ALA A 158 -10.40 4.95 -11.50
N LEU A 159 -9.19 4.37 -11.50
CA LEU A 159 -8.02 4.99 -12.10
C LEU A 159 -8.10 4.88 -13.62
N PRO A 160 -7.76 5.96 -14.36
CA PRO A 160 -7.68 5.89 -15.81
C PRO A 160 -6.56 4.93 -16.22
N ASP A 161 -6.77 4.19 -17.30
CA ASP A 161 -5.69 3.40 -17.92
C ASP A 161 -4.61 4.39 -18.42
N PRO A 162 -3.35 4.25 -17.94
CA PRO A 162 -2.28 5.15 -18.32
C PRO A 162 -1.91 5.08 -19.81
N GLY A 163 -2.37 4.06 -20.54
CA GLY A 163 -2.03 3.84 -21.95
C GLY A 163 -0.51 3.79 -22.15
N LEU A 164 0.02 4.69 -23.03
CA LEU A 164 1.45 4.85 -23.28
C LEU A 164 2.08 5.97 -22.42
N ALA A 165 1.44 6.37 -21.33
CA ALA A 165 2.00 7.40 -20.45
C ALA A 165 3.33 6.93 -19.83
N PRO A 166 4.29 7.85 -19.60
CA PRO A 166 5.52 7.49 -18.89
C PRO A 166 5.21 7.03 -17.47
N VAL A 167 5.96 6.04 -16.98
CA VAL A 167 5.86 5.61 -15.58
C VAL A 167 6.28 6.78 -14.70
N ALA A 168 5.45 7.13 -13.75
CA ALA A 168 5.71 8.23 -12.83
C ALA A 168 6.42 7.73 -11.57
N ALA A 169 7.36 8.52 -11.06
CA ALA A 169 7.98 8.25 -9.77
C ALA A 169 6.90 8.28 -8.67
N PRO A 170 6.99 7.39 -7.66
CA PRO A 170 6.07 7.40 -6.53
C PRO A 170 6.11 8.77 -5.84
N ALA A 171 4.95 9.32 -5.51
CA ALA A 171 4.89 10.57 -4.77
C ALA A 171 5.57 10.39 -3.42
N ALA A 172 6.58 11.22 -3.12
CA ALA A 172 7.16 11.26 -1.78
C ALA A 172 6.02 11.50 -0.78
N GLY A 173 5.89 10.58 0.18
CA GLY A 173 4.80 10.61 1.15
C GLY A 173 4.63 12.02 1.69
N ARG A 174 3.43 12.59 1.55
CA ARG A 174 3.12 13.92 2.07
C ARG A 174 3.31 13.89 3.57
N GLY A 175 4.50 14.34 4.01
CA GLY A 175 4.73 14.69 5.39
C GLY A 175 3.57 15.61 5.81
N ARG A 176 2.88 15.23 6.88
CA ARG A 176 1.81 16.02 7.49
C ARG A 176 2.26 17.48 7.57
N ALA A 177 1.63 18.33 6.79
CA ALA A 177 1.70 19.77 7.03
C ALA A 177 0.99 20.03 8.37
N THR A 178 1.78 20.19 9.44
CA THR A 178 1.32 20.81 10.68
C THR A 178 0.97 22.25 10.35
N GLY A 179 -0.30 22.51 10.05
CA GLY A 179 -0.86 23.83 9.96
C GLY A 179 -0.86 24.47 11.33
N GLY A 180 0.19 25.22 11.66
CA GLY A 180 0.15 26.18 12.72
C GLY A 180 -0.64 27.42 12.29
N ARG A 181 -1.71 27.69 13.00
CA ARG A 181 -2.13 29.01 13.48
C ARG A 181 -3.31 28.86 14.40
#